data_ea0b2634dfb4b0b91d304f3949d39136
#
_entry.id   ea0b2634dfb4b0b91d304f3949d39136
#
_cell.length_a   1.000
_cell.length_b   1.000
_cell.length_c   1.000
_cell.angle_alpha   90.00
_cell.angle_beta   90.00
_cell.angle_gamma   90.00
#
_symmetry.space_group_name_H-M   'P 1'
#
loop_
_entity.id
_entity.type
_entity.pdbx_description
1 polymer ?
#
loop_
_entity_poly.entity_id
_entity_poly.type
_entity_poly.pdbx_seq_one_letter_code
_entity_poly.pdbx_strand_id
1 'polypeptide(L)'
;MKQLLFVTLIALSTPLFCQDKIPAGTILPVQLNSSLRSDRARAGEQVSARVMQDVPLPEGRKIHAGAKVIGRVVSARPADKAIAGEISLRFDTLKTGKDRIATTTNLRALASMMDVSQAQIPESGPDRGTSENAWTTDQIGGETVYRGGVVAHGSNIVGKSVFGSGVLVQPGSRPGSKCEGEVAGNDQPQALWVFSSDACGLYGLPNLSLTHAGRKDPVGQITLLAHKGNVKLLAGSGMLLRVDEPAP
;
A
#
# COMPACT_ATOMS: atom_id res chain seq x y z
N MET A 1 22.18 -54.05 47.99
CA MET A 1 21.23 -53.84 46.92
C MET A 1 21.10 -52.32 46.74
N LYS A 2 21.76 -51.71 45.71
CA LYS A 2 21.70 -50.27 45.41
C LYS A 2 20.75 -50.06 44.23
N GLN A 3 19.62 -49.39 44.46
CA GLN A 3 18.70 -48.99 43.42
C GLN A 3 19.21 -47.70 42.78
N LEU A 4 19.51 -47.76 41.47
CA LEU A 4 19.76 -46.57 40.64
C LEU A 4 18.42 -45.98 40.18
N LEU A 5 18.11 -44.77 40.63
CA LEU A 5 17.02 -43.95 40.09
C LEU A 5 17.48 -43.29 38.77
N PHE A 6 16.90 -43.73 37.67
CA PHE A 6 17.04 -43.02 36.37
C PHE A 6 16.01 -41.88 36.32
N VAL A 7 16.51 -40.63 36.40
CA VAL A 7 15.70 -39.44 36.18
C VAL A 7 15.72 -39.16 34.68
N THR A 8 14.61 -39.44 33.99
CA THR A 8 14.44 -39.11 32.57
C THR A 8 14.07 -37.61 32.43
N LEU A 9 15.00 -36.82 31.95
CA LEU A 9 14.78 -35.40 31.68
C LEU A 9 14.02 -35.25 30.32
N ILE A 10 12.72 -34.99 30.37
CA ILE A 10 11.90 -34.73 29.20
C ILE A 10 12.13 -33.27 28.82
N ALA A 11 12.92 -33.03 27.78
CA ALA A 11 13.09 -31.70 27.16
C ALA A 11 11.80 -31.35 26.43
N LEU A 12 10.99 -30.44 26.99
CA LEU A 12 9.87 -29.81 26.27
C LEU A 12 10.46 -28.86 25.20
N SER A 13 10.54 -29.34 24.00
CA SER A 13 10.77 -28.46 22.82
C SER A 13 9.49 -27.69 22.54
N THR A 14 9.41 -26.44 23.01
CA THR A 14 8.39 -25.49 22.58
C THR A 14 8.60 -25.19 21.10
N PRO A 15 7.60 -25.41 20.22
CA PRO A 15 7.71 -24.99 18.84
C PRO A 15 7.80 -23.44 18.84
N LEU A 16 8.93 -22.89 18.37
CA LEU A 16 8.99 -21.49 17.97
C LEU A 16 8.02 -21.32 16.81
N PHE A 17 6.84 -20.80 17.08
CA PHE A 17 5.98 -20.28 16.02
C PHE A 17 6.70 -19.08 15.40
N CYS A 18 7.42 -19.31 14.30
CA CYS A 18 7.89 -18.26 13.43
C CYS A 18 6.64 -17.59 12.86
N GLN A 19 6.15 -16.54 13.51
CA GLN A 19 5.11 -15.70 12.91
C GLN A 19 5.70 -15.13 11.63
N ASP A 20 5.10 -15.43 10.49
CA ASP A 20 5.46 -14.89 9.19
C ASP A 20 5.30 -13.36 9.23
N LYS A 21 6.38 -12.67 9.56
CA LYS A 21 6.42 -11.22 9.55
C LYS A 21 6.66 -10.73 8.13
N ILE A 22 5.94 -9.70 7.74
CA ILE A 22 6.22 -8.96 6.52
C ILE A 22 7.36 -7.99 6.84
N PRO A 23 8.45 -8.00 6.07
CA PRO A 23 9.57 -7.11 6.31
C PRO A 23 9.13 -5.64 6.29
N ALA A 24 9.66 -4.86 7.22
CA ALA A 24 9.52 -3.41 7.20
C ALA A 24 10.07 -2.83 5.88
N GLY A 25 9.43 -1.77 5.39
CA GLY A 25 9.74 -1.20 4.09
C GLY A 25 9.00 -1.84 2.91
N THR A 26 8.37 -3.02 3.09
CA THR A 26 7.55 -3.64 2.04
C THR A 26 6.40 -2.71 1.65
N ILE A 27 6.22 -2.47 0.35
CA ILE A 27 5.14 -1.66 -0.18
C ILE A 27 4.02 -2.58 -0.66
N LEU A 28 2.81 -2.31 -0.19
CA LEU A 28 1.59 -2.98 -0.58
C LEU A 28 0.76 -2.04 -1.46
N PRO A 29 0.76 -2.24 -2.79
CA PRO A 29 -0.14 -1.49 -3.67
C PRO A 29 -1.55 -2.07 -3.53
N VAL A 30 -2.48 -1.28 -3.03
CA VAL A 30 -3.82 -1.75 -2.72
C VAL A 30 -4.89 -0.86 -3.34
N GLN A 31 -6.04 -1.45 -3.59
CA GLN A 31 -7.25 -0.76 -4.04
C GLN A 31 -8.35 -0.88 -2.99
N LEU A 32 -8.97 0.24 -2.64
CA LEU A 32 -10.05 0.31 -1.66
C LEU A 32 -11.29 -0.44 -2.17
N ASN A 33 -11.84 -1.34 -1.36
CA ASN A 33 -12.98 -2.18 -1.75
C ASN A 33 -14.34 -1.47 -1.64
N SER A 34 -14.45 -0.49 -0.72
CA SER A 34 -15.70 0.24 -0.46
C SER A 34 -15.45 1.71 -0.29
N SER A 35 -16.42 2.53 -0.65
CA SER A 35 -16.34 3.99 -0.46
C SER A 35 -16.40 4.35 1.02
N LEU A 36 -15.65 5.37 1.39
CA LEU A 36 -15.60 5.94 2.74
C LEU A 36 -16.05 7.40 2.71
N ARG A 37 -16.86 7.79 3.69
CA ARG A 37 -17.34 9.16 3.82
C ARG A 37 -17.34 9.55 5.29
N SER A 38 -16.82 10.74 5.61
CA SER A 38 -16.75 11.22 7.00
C SER A 38 -18.12 11.46 7.66
N ASP A 39 -19.17 11.67 6.85
CA ASP A 39 -20.55 11.86 7.34
C ASP A 39 -21.31 10.53 7.57
N ARG A 40 -20.73 9.39 7.23
CA ARG A 40 -21.36 8.07 7.35
C ARG A 40 -20.52 7.06 8.13
N ALA A 41 -19.21 7.17 8.02
CA ALA A 41 -18.27 6.28 8.68
C ALA A 41 -18.36 6.40 10.20
N ARG A 42 -18.15 5.29 10.88
CA ARG A 42 -18.18 5.22 12.36
C ARG A 42 -16.86 4.65 12.87
N ALA A 43 -16.43 5.14 14.03
CA ALA A 43 -15.27 4.56 14.72
C ALA A 43 -15.48 3.05 14.93
N GLY A 44 -14.43 2.26 14.66
CA GLY A 44 -14.46 0.80 14.69
C GLY A 44 -14.99 0.13 13.40
N GLU A 45 -15.59 0.87 12.48
CA GLU A 45 -16.06 0.31 11.20
C GLU A 45 -14.89 -0.30 10.41
N GLN A 46 -15.07 -1.52 9.93
CA GLN A 46 -14.04 -2.21 9.16
C GLN A 46 -13.87 -1.59 7.77
N VAL A 47 -12.63 -1.35 7.42
CA VAL A 47 -12.21 -0.93 6.08
C VAL A 47 -11.38 -2.05 5.48
N SER A 48 -11.50 -2.28 4.19
CA SER A 48 -10.65 -3.24 3.50
C SER A 48 -10.20 -2.75 2.13
N ALA A 49 -9.00 -3.18 1.76
CA ALA A 49 -8.44 -2.95 0.45
C ALA A 49 -7.86 -4.27 -0.09
N ARG A 50 -7.73 -4.39 -1.39
CA ARG A 50 -7.22 -5.56 -2.08
C ARG A 50 -5.83 -5.25 -2.64
N VAL A 51 -4.87 -6.14 -2.41
CA VAL A 51 -3.53 -6.08 -3.02
C VAL A 51 -3.67 -6.28 -4.54
N MET A 52 -3.06 -5.40 -5.33
CA MET A 52 -3.33 -5.30 -6.77
C MET A 52 -2.28 -5.97 -7.66
N GLN A 53 -1.15 -6.36 -7.10
CA GLN A 53 -0.15 -7.17 -7.80
C GLN A 53 0.60 -8.07 -6.81
N ASP A 54 1.30 -9.09 -7.31
CA ASP A 54 2.17 -9.90 -6.48
C ASP A 54 3.29 -9.03 -5.88
N VAL A 55 3.47 -9.12 -4.56
CA VAL A 55 4.50 -8.37 -3.82
C VAL A 55 5.60 -9.35 -3.43
N PRO A 56 6.80 -9.24 -4.01
CA PRO A 56 7.91 -10.12 -3.68
C PRO A 56 8.37 -9.88 -2.24
N LEU A 57 8.68 -10.96 -1.56
CA LEU A 57 9.27 -10.99 -0.23
C LEU A 57 10.63 -11.73 -0.28
N PRO A 58 11.48 -11.60 0.74
CA PRO A 58 12.71 -12.37 0.84
C PRO A 58 12.45 -13.87 0.74
N GLU A 59 13.50 -14.63 0.40
CA GLU A 59 13.49 -16.10 0.28
C GLU A 59 12.52 -16.65 -0.78
N GLY A 60 12.20 -15.85 -1.80
CA GLY A 60 11.31 -16.26 -2.88
C GLY A 60 9.83 -16.32 -2.50
N ARG A 61 9.48 -15.89 -1.30
CA ARG A 61 8.08 -15.74 -0.86
C ARG A 61 7.42 -14.58 -1.56
N LYS A 62 6.10 -14.53 -1.54
CA LYS A 62 5.33 -13.41 -2.06
C LYS A 62 3.95 -13.29 -1.43
N ILE A 63 3.45 -12.08 -1.38
CA ILE A 63 2.04 -11.80 -1.14
C ILE A 63 1.35 -11.80 -2.49
N HIS A 64 0.37 -12.67 -2.68
CA HIS A 64 -0.33 -12.76 -3.95
C HIS A 64 -1.29 -11.59 -4.18
N ALA A 65 -1.42 -11.18 -5.43
CA ALA A 65 -2.51 -10.30 -5.86
C ALA A 65 -3.86 -10.88 -5.40
N GLY A 66 -4.77 -10.00 -4.96
CA GLY A 66 -6.05 -10.41 -4.37
C GLY A 66 -6.04 -10.61 -2.86
N ALA A 67 -4.87 -10.69 -2.20
CA ALA A 67 -4.78 -10.64 -0.74
C ALA A 67 -5.49 -9.38 -0.20
N LYS A 68 -6.02 -9.45 1.02
CA LYS A 68 -6.78 -8.35 1.60
C LYS A 68 -6.00 -7.68 2.72
N VAL A 69 -5.88 -6.36 2.63
CA VAL A 69 -5.44 -5.54 3.76
C VAL A 69 -6.69 -5.06 4.47
N ILE A 70 -6.78 -5.36 5.75
CA ILE A 70 -7.93 -5.06 6.61
C ILE A 70 -7.50 -4.00 7.60
N GLY A 71 -8.40 -3.07 7.86
CA GLY A 71 -8.21 -2.00 8.80
C GLY A 71 -9.54 -1.56 9.39
N ARG A 72 -9.52 -0.41 10.04
CA ARG A 72 -10.70 0.20 10.64
C ARG A 72 -10.67 1.71 10.56
N VAL A 73 -11.83 2.31 10.64
CA VAL A 73 -12.00 3.72 10.94
C VAL A 73 -11.60 3.95 12.40
N VAL A 74 -10.65 4.83 12.65
CA VAL A 74 -10.24 5.24 14.00
C VAL A 74 -11.18 6.32 14.50
N SER A 75 -11.43 7.33 13.67
CA SER A 75 -12.38 8.40 13.92
C SER A 75 -12.97 8.94 12.62
N ALA A 76 -14.16 9.46 12.68
CA ALA A 76 -14.78 10.18 11.58
C ALA A 76 -15.57 11.37 12.15
N ARG A 77 -15.37 12.53 11.55
CA ARG A 77 -16.08 13.76 11.90
C ARG A 77 -16.74 14.31 10.63
N PRO A 78 -18.07 14.40 10.60
CA PRO A 78 -18.76 15.04 9.48
C PRO A 78 -18.43 16.54 9.41
N ALA A 79 -18.58 17.10 8.22
CA ALA A 79 -18.53 18.55 8.06
C ALA A 79 -19.77 19.19 8.64
N ASP A 80 -19.59 20.37 9.21
CA ASP A 80 -20.67 21.30 9.58
C ASP A 80 -20.48 22.66 8.91
N LYS A 81 -21.16 23.70 9.40
CA LYS A 81 -21.06 25.06 8.83
C LYS A 81 -19.67 25.70 9.01
N ALA A 82 -18.94 25.32 10.06
CA ALA A 82 -17.68 25.94 10.47
C ALA A 82 -16.47 25.03 10.25
N ILE A 83 -16.67 23.72 10.25
CA ILE A 83 -15.59 22.74 10.31
C ILE A 83 -15.73 21.73 9.15
N ALA A 84 -14.66 21.55 8.39
CA ALA A 84 -14.61 20.54 7.34
C ALA A 84 -14.52 19.10 7.91
N GLY A 85 -14.99 18.14 7.13
CA GLY A 85 -15.01 16.74 7.52
C GLY A 85 -13.60 16.14 7.61
N GLU A 86 -13.45 15.19 8.52
CA GLU A 86 -12.20 14.47 8.76
C GLU A 86 -12.45 12.98 8.91
N ILE A 87 -11.51 12.16 8.49
CA ILE A 87 -11.53 10.72 8.70
C ILE A 87 -10.11 10.22 9.01
N SER A 88 -10.02 9.39 10.05
CA SER A 88 -8.79 8.69 10.41
C SER A 88 -8.97 7.19 10.23
N LEU A 89 -8.01 6.56 9.60
CA LEU A 89 -8.00 5.14 9.24
C LEU A 89 -6.75 4.47 9.78
N ARG A 90 -6.82 3.15 10.00
CA ARG A 90 -5.65 2.31 10.25
C ARG A 90 -5.81 1.00 9.52
N PHE A 91 -4.74 0.54 8.85
CA PHE A 91 -4.67 -0.79 8.26
C PHE A 91 -3.64 -1.60 9.04
N ASP A 92 -4.10 -2.68 9.67
CA ASP A 92 -3.34 -3.41 10.68
C ASP A 92 -3.33 -4.93 10.50
N THR A 93 -3.96 -5.45 9.45
CA THR A 93 -4.02 -6.89 9.19
C THR A 93 -3.90 -7.18 7.71
N LEU A 94 -2.96 -8.04 7.33
CA LEU A 94 -2.92 -8.66 6.01
C LEU A 94 -3.57 -10.04 6.10
N LYS A 95 -4.55 -10.32 5.24
CA LYS A 95 -5.16 -11.64 5.07
C LYS A 95 -4.72 -12.23 3.72
N THR A 96 -4.00 -13.34 3.76
CA THR A 96 -3.57 -14.10 2.58
C THR A 96 -4.02 -15.57 2.72
N GLY A 97 -4.92 -16.00 1.85
CA GLY A 97 -5.54 -17.32 1.99
C GLY A 97 -6.27 -17.48 3.34
N LYS A 98 -5.81 -18.39 4.16
CA LYS A 98 -6.34 -18.65 5.52
C LYS A 98 -5.60 -17.85 6.60
N ASP A 99 -4.43 -17.31 6.29
CA ASP A 99 -3.54 -16.67 7.26
C ASP A 99 -3.91 -15.21 7.49
N ARG A 100 -3.72 -14.77 8.72
CA ARG A 100 -3.89 -13.38 9.16
C ARG A 100 -2.60 -12.91 9.81
N ILE A 101 -1.94 -11.97 9.18
CA ILE A 101 -0.66 -11.44 9.61
C ILE A 101 -0.91 -10.03 10.16
N ALA A 102 -0.60 -9.84 11.44
CA ALA A 102 -0.62 -8.50 12.03
C ALA A 102 0.47 -7.65 11.38
N THR A 103 0.15 -6.42 11.02
CA THR A 103 1.08 -5.51 10.37
C THR A 103 0.76 -4.07 10.78
N THR A 104 1.76 -3.23 10.81
CA THR A 104 1.57 -1.79 10.95
C THR A 104 1.90 -1.15 9.62
N THR A 105 1.03 -0.28 9.12
CA THR A 105 1.26 0.36 7.82
C THR A 105 1.12 1.87 7.92
N ASN A 106 1.94 2.58 7.14
CA ASN A 106 1.76 4.00 6.86
C ASN A 106 1.36 4.24 5.41
N LEU A 107 0.84 5.42 5.11
CA LEU A 107 0.48 5.82 3.77
C LEU A 107 1.68 6.47 3.07
N ARG A 108 2.06 5.91 1.92
CA ARG A 108 3.02 6.54 1.01
C ARG A 108 2.30 7.40 -0.03
N ALA A 109 1.31 6.84 -0.71
CA ALA A 109 0.53 7.54 -1.72
C ALA A 109 -0.94 7.13 -1.68
N LEU A 110 -1.82 8.04 -2.07
CA LEU A 110 -3.25 7.80 -2.25
C LEU A 110 -3.70 8.50 -3.53
N ALA A 111 -4.36 7.75 -4.40
CA ALA A 111 -4.89 8.26 -5.66
C ALA A 111 -6.40 8.09 -5.74
N SER A 112 -7.04 9.02 -6.44
CA SER A 112 -8.46 8.92 -6.74
C SER A 112 -8.77 7.69 -7.58
N MET A 113 -10.00 7.20 -7.53
CA MET A 113 -10.48 6.13 -8.40
C MET A 113 -10.34 6.50 -9.88
N MET A 114 -10.50 7.77 -10.22
CA MET A 114 -10.36 8.26 -11.60
C MET A 114 -8.92 8.18 -12.09
N ASP A 115 -7.95 8.63 -11.30
CA ASP A 115 -6.53 8.54 -11.66
C ASP A 115 -6.08 7.09 -11.79
N VAL A 116 -6.54 6.22 -10.87
CA VAL A 116 -6.29 4.78 -10.98
C VAL A 116 -6.86 4.20 -12.27
N SER A 117 -8.09 4.56 -12.62
CA SER A 117 -8.73 4.11 -13.85
C SER A 117 -7.98 4.62 -15.09
N GLN A 118 -7.57 5.89 -15.08
CA GLN A 118 -6.82 6.49 -16.19
C GLN A 118 -5.45 5.82 -16.37
N ALA A 119 -4.71 5.59 -15.29
CA ALA A 119 -3.40 4.95 -15.34
C ALA A 119 -3.44 3.48 -15.80
N GLN A 120 -4.61 2.86 -15.79
CA GLN A 120 -4.80 1.49 -16.31
C GLN A 120 -5.13 1.46 -17.81
N ILE A 121 -5.38 2.61 -18.43
CA ILE A 121 -5.68 2.71 -19.85
C ILE A 121 -4.38 3.00 -20.60
N PRO A 122 -3.94 2.14 -21.53
CA PRO A 122 -2.77 2.43 -22.34
C PRO A 122 -2.95 3.69 -23.18
N GLU A 123 -1.95 4.54 -23.21
CA GLU A 123 -1.91 5.72 -24.08
C GLU A 123 -1.56 5.36 -25.52
N SER A 124 -0.78 4.28 -25.71
CA SER A 124 -0.43 3.70 -27.01
C SER A 124 -0.46 2.18 -26.95
N GLY A 125 -0.51 1.53 -28.08
CA GLY A 125 -0.56 0.08 -28.20
C GLY A 125 -1.49 -0.34 -29.35
N PRO A 126 -1.69 -1.67 -29.56
CA PRO A 126 -2.51 -2.21 -30.66
C PRO A 126 -3.92 -1.61 -30.71
N ASP A 127 -4.57 -1.45 -29.57
CA ASP A 127 -5.92 -0.86 -29.45
C ASP A 127 -5.98 0.64 -29.82
N ARG A 128 -4.82 1.29 -29.92
CA ARG A 128 -4.65 2.68 -30.34
C ARG A 128 -3.99 2.79 -31.72
N GLY A 129 -3.90 1.69 -32.46
CA GLY A 129 -3.31 1.66 -33.81
C GLY A 129 -1.77 1.74 -33.82
N THR A 130 -1.10 1.49 -32.70
CA THR A 130 0.35 1.42 -32.60
C THR A 130 0.79 -0.02 -32.33
N SER A 131 2.06 -0.35 -32.61
CA SER A 131 2.60 -1.69 -32.37
C SER A 131 2.64 -2.03 -30.86
N GLU A 132 2.63 -3.34 -30.53
CA GLU A 132 2.79 -3.80 -29.15
C GLU A 132 4.07 -3.28 -28.48
N ASN A 133 5.14 -3.08 -29.26
CA ASN A 133 6.41 -2.55 -28.75
C ASN A 133 6.33 -1.06 -28.40
N ALA A 134 5.28 -0.37 -28.84
CA ALA A 134 5.04 1.05 -28.54
C ALA A 134 4.01 1.27 -27.43
N TRP A 135 3.56 0.19 -26.76
CA TRP A 135 2.62 0.30 -25.65
C TRP A 135 3.23 1.11 -24.51
N THR A 136 2.56 2.22 -24.17
CA THR A 136 2.94 3.09 -23.06
C THR A 136 1.75 3.34 -22.15
N THR A 137 2.00 3.41 -20.85
CA THR A 137 1.04 3.84 -19.83
C THR A 137 1.80 4.69 -18.83
N ASP A 138 1.32 5.91 -18.62
CA ASP A 138 1.88 6.78 -17.58
C ASP A 138 1.41 6.32 -16.20
N GLN A 139 2.33 6.39 -15.25
CA GLN A 139 2.02 6.03 -13.87
C GLN A 139 1.65 7.26 -13.04
N ILE A 140 0.84 7.06 -12.02
CA ILE A 140 0.43 8.09 -11.08
C ILE A 140 1.66 8.64 -10.35
N GLY A 141 1.86 9.95 -10.39
CA GLY A 141 3.07 10.60 -9.89
C GLY A 141 3.88 11.25 -11.02
N GLY A 142 3.58 10.93 -12.27
CA GLY A 142 3.77 11.79 -13.42
C GLY A 142 5.03 11.60 -14.25
N GLU A 143 6.03 10.81 -13.83
CA GLU A 143 7.29 10.76 -14.59
C GLU A 143 7.75 9.35 -14.96
N THR A 144 7.09 8.34 -14.43
CA THR A 144 7.44 6.94 -14.73
C THR A 144 6.48 6.38 -15.76
N VAL A 145 7.03 5.86 -16.84
CA VAL A 145 6.29 5.31 -17.98
C VAL A 145 6.57 3.82 -18.08
N TYR A 146 5.51 3.03 -18.20
CA TYR A 146 5.59 1.61 -18.55
C TYR A 146 5.59 1.45 -20.08
N ARG A 147 6.58 0.73 -20.61
CA ARG A 147 6.76 0.50 -22.05
C ARG A 147 6.86 -0.99 -22.35
N GLY A 148 5.76 -1.72 -22.17
CA GLY A 148 5.63 -3.11 -22.61
C GLY A 148 6.64 -4.14 -22.08
N GLY A 149 7.50 -3.79 -21.16
CA GLY A 149 8.54 -4.69 -20.61
C GLY A 149 9.49 -4.01 -19.68
N VAL A 150 9.64 -2.70 -19.82
CA VAL A 150 10.46 -1.86 -18.95
C VAL A 150 9.64 -0.73 -18.36
N VAL A 151 10.00 -0.31 -17.15
CA VAL A 151 9.44 0.86 -16.49
C VAL A 151 10.55 1.89 -16.41
N ALA A 152 10.31 3.07 -16.96
CA ALA A 152 11.31 4.12 -17.07
C ALA A 152 10.86 5.40 -16.36
N HIS A 153 11.83 6.07 -15.72
CA HIS A 153 11.72 7.43 -15.22
C HIS A 153 12.64 8.31 -16.08
N GLY A 154 12.06 9.12 -16.96
CA GLY A 154 12.81 9.81 -17.99
C GLY A 154 13.52 8.80 -18.91
N SER A 155 14.86 8.91 -19.00
CA SER A 155 15.71 7.98 -19.76
C SER A 155 16.17 6.75 -18.96
N ASN A 156 15.93 6.71 -17.64
CA ASN A 156 16.43 5.67 -16.77
C ASN A 156 15.42 4.54 -16.62
N ILE A 157 15.86 3.30 -16.78
CA ILE A 157 15.03 2.12 -16.45
C ILE A 157 15.03 1.97 -14.94
N VAL A 158 13.85 2.06 -14.33
CA VAL A 158 13.63 1.97 -12.88
C VAL A 158 12.90 0.69 -12.46
N GLY A 159 12.47 -0.12 -13.43
CA GLY A 159 11.75 -1.34 -13.13
C GLY A 159 11.55 -2.25 -14.33
N LYS A 160 10.81 -3.32 -14.10
CA LYS A 160 10.49 -4.34 -15.09
C LYS A 160 9.05 -4.84 -14.90
N SER A 161 8.47 -5.34 -15.99
CA SER A 161 7.20 -6.06 -15.89
C SER A 161 7.41 -7.41 -15.21
N VAL A 162 6.38 -7.87 -14.53
CA VAL A 162 6.28 -9.21 -13.97
C VAL A 162 5.07 -9.88 -14.61
N PHE A 163 5.32 -11.00 -15.28
CA PHE A 163 4.25 -11.72 -15.99
C PHE A 163 3.05 -11.99 -15.08
N GLY A 164 1.88 -11.53 -15.50
CA GLY A 164 0.62 -11.70 -14.77
C GLY A 164 0.47 -10.90 -13.47
N SER A 165 1.45 -10.06 -13.10
CA SER A 165 1.51 -9.45 -11.76
C SER A 165 1.76 -7.95 -11.77
N GLY A 166 1.84 -7.29 -12.92
CA GLY A 166 2.11 -5.86 -13.02
C GLY A 166 3.59 -5.51 -13.16
N VAL A 167 4.04 -4.42 -12.56
CA VAL A 167 5.42 -3.93 -12.66
C VAL A 167 6.10 -3.85 -11.31
N LEU A 168 7.40 -4.15 -11.29
CA LEU A 168 8.28 -3.89 -10.15
C LEU A 168 9.13 -2.68 -10.46
N VAL A 169 9.12 -1.71 -9.58
CA VAL A 169 9.82 -0.44 -9.75
C VAL A 169 10.74 -0.22 -8.56
N GLN A 170 11.93 0.28 -8.80
CA GLN A 170 12.82 0.73 -7.76
C GLN A 170 12.29 2.07 -7.22
N PRO A 171 11.82 2.15 -5.97
CA PRO A 171 11.30 3.38 -5.41
C PRO A 171 12.37 4.46 -5.40
N GLY A 172 12.00 5.68 -5.78
CA GLY A 172 12.88 6.83 -5.66
C GLY A 172 13.30 7.06 -4.22
N SER A 173 14.59 7.34 -3.99
CA SER A 173 15.14 7.65 -2.67
C SER A 173 14.67 9.00 -2.12
N ARG A 174 14.14 9.86 -3.00
CA ARG A 174 13.53 11.14 -2.64
C ARG A 174 12.09 11.11 -3.09
N PRO A 175 11.12 11.02 -2.16
CA PRO A 175 9.72 11.20 -2.51
C PRO A 175 9.53 12.57 -3.14
N GLY A 176 8.63 12.65 -4.12
CA GLY A 176 8.23 13.92 -4.72
C GLY A 176 7.84 14.95 -3.66
N SER A 177 7.81 16.22 -4.03
CA SER A 177 7.60 17.38 -3.14
C SER A 177 6.34 17.34 -2.25
N LYS A 178 5.47 16.37 -2.46
CA LYS A 178 4.22 16.16 -1.69
C LYS A 178 4.38 15.27 -0.46
N CYS A 179 5.55 14.72 -0.23
CA CYS A 179 5.84 13.93 0.97
C CYS A 179 7.09 14.46 1.68
N GLU A 180 6.96 14.69 2.96
CA GLU A 180 8.11 14.93 3.83
C GLU A 180 8.68 13.60 4.34
N GLY A 181 10.01 13.48 4.39
CA GLY A 181 10.74 12.38 4.99
C GLY A 181 11.29 11.36 4.00
N GLU A 182 12.26 10.58 4.45
CA GLU A 182 12.84 9.49 3.68
C GLU A 182 11.82 8.39 3.47
N VAL A 183 11.63 8.03 2.23
CA VAL A 183 11.11 6.71 1.91
C VAL A 183 12.31 5.78 1.98
N ALA A 184 12.43 5.01 3.06
CA ALA A 184 13.50 4.05 3.18
C ALA A 184 13.56 3.21 1.89
N GLY A 185 14.67 3.40 1.15
CA GLY A 185 14.87 2.67 -0.09
C GLY A 185 15.06 1.20 0.25
N ASN A 186 14.33 0.34 -0.44
CA ASN A 186 14.77 -1.02 -0.62
C ASN A 186 15.63 -1.02 -1.89
N ASP A 187 16.81 -1.60 -1.82
CA ASP A 187 17.68 -1.80 -2.99
C ASP A 187 17.04 -2.72 -4.04
N GLN A 188 15.95 -3.37 -3.68
CA GLN A 188 15.18 -4.26 -4.54
C GLN A 188 13.93 -3.58 -5.09
N PRO A 189 13.55 -3.88 -6.35
CA PRO A 189 12.31 -3.39 -6.91
C PRO A 189 11.08 -3.77 -6.08
N GLN A 190 10.22 -2.80 -5.85
CA GLN A 190 8.96 -2.93 -5.11
C GLN A 190 7.76 -2.99 -6.06
N ALA A 191 6.70 -3.61 -5.62
CA ALA A 191 5.43 -3.60 -6.32
C ALA A 191 4.75 -2.24 -6.13
N LEU A 192 4.62 -1.45 -7.19
CA LEU A 192 3.98 -0.13 -7.13
C LEU A 192 2.71 -0.01 -7.98
N TRP A 193 2.35 -1.09 -8.70
CA TRP A 193 1.13 -1.16 -9.53
C TRP A 193 1.06 0.02 -10.52
N VAL A 194 0.06 0.92 -10.36
CA VAL A 194 -0.15 2.09 -11.22
C VAL A 194 0.62 3.33 -10.79
N PHE A 195 1.42 3.24 -9.74
CA PHE A 195 2.15 4.39 -9.22
C PHE A 195 3.57 4.47 -9.75
N SER A 196 4.07 5.68 -9.92
CA SER A 196 5.45 5.95 -10.30
C SER A 196 6.45 5.63 -9.19
N SER A 197 7.73 5.53 -9.55
CA SER A 197 8.82 5.18 -8.62
C SER A 197 8.91 6.08 -7.39
N ASP A 198 8.58 7.35 -7.55
CA ASP A 198 8.65 8.39 -6.52
C ASP A 198 7.27 8.89 -6.05
N ALA A 199 6.20 8.16 -6.43
CA ALA A 199 4.85 8.51 -6.03
C ALA A 199 4.71 8.65 -4.51
N CYS A 200 4.21 9.80 -4.06
CA CYS A 200 4.05 10.13 -2.66
C CYS A 200 3.01 11.23 -2.46
N GLY A 201 2.14 11.12 -1.45
CA GLY A 201 1.09 12.09 -1.17
C GLY A 201 -0.23 11.79 -1.88
N LEU A 202 -1.02 12.83 -2.18
CA LEU A 202 -2.37 12.70 -2.73
C LEU A 202 -2.39 13.05 -4.22
N TYR A 203 -3.11 12.25 -5.02
CA TYR A 203 -3.31 12.42 -6.45
C TYR A 203 -4.79 12.41 -6.80
N GLY A 204 -5.24 13.36 -7.63
CA GLY A 204 -6.63 13.46 -8.06
C GLY A 204 -7.64 13.72 -6.94
N LEU A 205 -7.21 14.22 -5.81
CA LEU A 205 -8.01 14.48 -4.61
C LEU A 205 -7.85 15.95 -4.15
N PRO A 206 -8.17 16.95 -5.00
CA PRO A 206 -7.85 18.36 -4.73
C PRO A 206 -8.57 18.93 -3.50
N ASN A 207 -9.67 18.30 -3.07
CA ASN A 207 -10.43 18.73 -1.89
C ASN A 207 -9.92 18.12 -0.58
N LEU A 208 -8.85 17.32 -0.62
CA LEU A 208 -8.32 16.63 0.57
C LEU A 208 -6.88 17.04 0.85
N SER A 209 -6.55 17.06 2.13
CA SER A 209 -5.17 17.08 2.63
C SER A 209 -4.91 15.87 3.51
N LEU A 210 -3.68 15.38 3.43
CA LEU A 210 -3.15 14.33 4.29
C LEU A 210 -2.52 15.02 5.51
N THR A 211 -3.21 15.04 6.63
CA THR A 211 -2.72 15.68 7.86
C THR A 211 -1.85 14.73 8.69
N HIS A 212 -2.04 13.42 8.50
CA HIS A 212 -1.22 12.40 9.15
C HIS A 212 -1.08 11.16 8.25
N ALA A 213 0.14 10.76 7.96
CA ALA A 213 0.44 9.63 7.09
C ALA A 213 0.67 8.30 7.84
N GLY A 214 0.68 8.30 9.17
CA GLY A 214 0.92 7.12 9.99
C GLY A 214 2.40 6.83 10.29
N ARG A 215 3.32 7.72 9.93
CA ARG A 215 4.79 7.54 10.13
C ARG A 215 5.29 8.00 11.48
N LYS A 216 4.52 8.83 12.16
CA LYS A 216 4.78 9.35 13.51
C LYS A 216 3.62 8.95 14.42
N ASP A 217 3.71 9.28 15.69
CA ASP A 217 2.61 9.04 16.62
C ASP A 217 1.34 9.85 16.25
N PRO A 218 0.20 9.18 16.22
CA PRO A 218 -0.03 7.73 16.44
C PRO A 218 0.34 6.90 15.21
N VAL A 219 1.38 6.05 15.35
CA VAL A 219 1.91 5.21 14.25
C VAL A 219 0.82 4.35 13.63
N GLY A 220 0.81 4.27 12.30
CA GLY A 220 -0.19 3.52 11.52
C GLY A 220 -1.53 4.24 11.35
N GLN A 221 -1.75 5.41 11.94
CA GLN A 221 -2.97 6.17 11.74
C GLN A 221 -2.83 7.13 10.56
N ILE A 222 -3.71 7.02 9.59
CA ILE A 222 -3.78 7.87 8.40
C ILE A 222 -4.96 8.82 8.58
N THR A 223 -4.73 10.13 8.55
CA THR A 223 -5.79 11.13 8.72
C THR A 223 -5.91 12.02 7.50
N LEU A 224 -7.11 12.09 6.97
CA LEU A 224 -7.52 12.91 5.83
C LEU A 224 -8.49 14.00 6.30
N LEU A 225 -8.21 15.23 5.91
CA LEU A 225 -9.04 16.40 6.15
C LEU A 225 -9.56 16.92 4.82
N ALA A 226 -10.86 17.20 4.73
CA ALA A 226 -11.42 17.91 3.58
C ALA A 226 -11.12 19.41 3.68
N HIS A 227 -10.92 20.07 2.55
CA HIS A 227 -10.83 21.54 2.52
C HIS A 227 -12.22 22.15 2.66
N LYS A 228 -13.24 21.47 2.11
CA LYS A 228 -14.65 21.87 2.19
C LYS A 228 -15.56 20.64 2.19
N GLY A 229 -16.59 20.67 3.03
CA GLY A 229 -17.55 19.56 3.12
C GLY A 229 -16.93 18.30 3.71
N ASN A 230 -17.45 17.16 3.32
CA ASN A 230 -17.04 15.86 3.86
C ASN A 230 -15.86 15.24 3.09
N VAL A 231 -15.04 14.47 3.78
CA VAL A 231 -14.10 13.54 3.13
C VAL A 231 -14.90 12.50 2.35
N LYS A 232 -14.51 12.27 1.11
CA LYS A 232 -15.07 11.23 0.23
C LYS A 232 -13.94 10.49 -0.46
N LEU A 233 -13.78 9.21 -0.15
CA LEU A 233 -12.95 8.27 -0.89
C LEU A 233 -13.87 7.26 -1.56
N LEU A 234 -13.73 7.10 -2.86
CA LEU A 234 -14.54 6.14 -3.62
C LEU A 234 -13.90 4.75 -3.57
N ALA A 235 -14.72 3.72 -3.65
CA ALA A 235 -14.24 2.38 -3.98
C ALA A 235 -13.44 2.45 -5.29
N GLY A 236 -12.34 1.70 -5.38
CA GLY A 236 -11.44 1.80 -6.52
C GLY A 236 -10.30 2.81 -6.34
N SER A 237 -10.31 3.68 -5.31
CA SER A 237 -9.14 4.50 -4.96
C SER A 237 -7.93 3.64 -4.68
N GLY A 238 -6.76 4.04 -5.19
CA GLY A 238 -5.50 3.31 -5.03
C GLY A 238 -4.65 3.86 -3.88
N MET A 239 -3.96 2.98 -3.18
CA MET A 239 -3.03 3.36 -2.12
C MET A 239 -1.73 2.58 -2.22
N LEU A 240 -0.62 3.23 -1.88
CA LEU A 240 0.62 2.56 -1.51
C LEU A 240 0.71 2.58 0.02
N LEU A 241 0.54 1.43 0.64
CA LEU A 241 0.76 1.24 2.06
C LEU A 241 2.18 0.68 2.26
N ARG A 242 2.96 1.31 3.12
CA ARG A 242 4.29 0.82 3.50
C ARG A 242 4.20 0.14 4.85
N VAL A 243 4.74 -1.05 4.94
CA VAL A 243 4.84 -1.79 6.21
C VAL A 243 5.91 -1.14 7.07
N ASP A 244 5.59 -0.86 8.31
CA ASP A 244 6.51 -0.38 9.33
C ASP A 244 6.97 -1.52 10.24
N GLU A 245 8.04 -1.27 10.98
CA GLU A 245 8.37 -2.14 12.11
C GLU A 245 7.21 -2.14 13.10
N PRO A 246 6.86 -3.32 13.67
CA PRO A 246 5.90 -3.34 14.75
C PRO A 246 6.42 -2.45 15.88
N ALA A 247 5.54 -1.61 16.43
CA ALA A 247 5.89 -0.85 17.63
C ALA A 247 6.37 -1.81 18.73
N PRO A 248 7.44 -1.45 19.47
CA PRO A 248 8.00 -2.28 20.52
C PRO A 248 6.99 -2.56 21.64
#